data_752e994ef5440faf7ac445c2faa9f760
#
_entry.id   752e994ef5440faf7ac445c2faa9f760
#
_cell.length_a   1.000
_cell.length_b   1.000
_cell.length_c   1.000
_cell.angle_alpha   90.00
_cell.angle_beta   90.00
_cell.angle_gamma   90.00
#
_symmetry.space_group_name_H-M   'P 1'
#
loop_
_entity.id
_entity.type
_entity.pdbx_description
1 polymer ?
#
loop_
_entity_poly.entity_id
_entity_poly.type
_entity_poly.pdbx_seq_one_letter_code
_entity_poly.pdbx_strand_id
1 'polypeptide(L)'
;MKAIEIRNKYLDFFKRHGHAVIPSAPLIPENDPSVLFTTAGMQPLVPYLLGEKHPEGTRLTDFQKCLRTNDIDEVGDNRHLTYFEMLGNWSLGDYFKEESIAMSFEFLTKELGIPVEKLSVTCFAGDEDCQRDEVTASCWRKAGIPEDRIYYFGKDDNWWIAGEEGPCGPDTEMFYDTGKPKCSENCNPSCGCGKYVEIWNNVFMEFFKTKDGKYTKLKQHNVDTGLGLERMTMLLQGKETPFDTELFKPVMDKLQELAGENDSIESRRIVAEHLRASMMIIQDGGLPSNVDRGYILRRLIRRMVRHLRKLQINLNELGELIDLNIDTLKEMYPELHQNSNKIKSVIIEEKDKFEKTLERGEREFNKIVNRMKNEG
;
A
#
# COMPACT_ATOMS: atom_id res chain seq x y z
N MET A 1 2.68 15.84 10.91
CA MET A 1 1.62 16.08 9.92
C MET A 1 0.71 14.86 9.92
N LYS A 2 -0.62 15.04 9.92
CA LYS A 2 -1.58 13.92 9.83
C LYS A 2 -1.68 13.38 8.40
N ALA A 3 -2.12 12.14 8.24
CA ALA A 3 -2.33 11.51 6.93
C ALA A 3 -3.26 12.32 6.01
N ILE A 4 -4.39 12.80 6.55
CA ILE A 4 -5.33 13.65 5.79
C ILE A 4 -4.70 14.96 5.30
N GLU A 5 -3.80 15.57 6.08
CA GLU A 5 -3.09 16.78 5.68
C GLU A 5 -2.10 16.51 4.54
N ILE A 6 -1.41 15.35 4.57
CA ILE A 6 -0.51 14.91 3.50
C ILE A 6 -1.30 14.66 2.21
N ARG A 7 -2.41 13.91 2.30
CA ARG A 7 -3.30 13.67 1.16
C ARG A 7 -3.77 14.98 0.52
N ASN A 8 -4.29 15.89 1.31
CA ASN A 8 -4.81 17.17 0.82
C ASN A 8 -3.70 18.03 0.20
N LYS A 9 -2.53 18.11 0.85
CA LYS A 9 -1.37 18.83 0.27
C LYS A 9 -0.94 18.26 -1.07
N TYR A 10 -0.95 16.92 -1.22
CA TYR A 10 -0.59 16.26 -2.48
C TYR A 10 -1.56 16.63 -3.59
N LEU A 11 -2.85 16.45 -3.36
CA LEU A 11 -3.87 16.77 -4.35
C LEU A 11 -3.89 18.25 -4.72
N ASP A 12 -3.76 19.14 -3.74
CA ASP A 12 -3.72 20.59 -3.98
C ASP A 12 -2.44 21.00 -4.74
N PHE A 13 -1.31 20.37 -4.44
CA PHE A 13 -0.05 20.61 -5.13
C PHE A 13 -0.18 20.25 -6.62
N PHE A 14 -0.61 19.04 -6.94
CA PHE A 14 -0.76 18.61 -8.32
C PHE A 14 -1.87 19.34 -9.05
N LYS A 15 -2.95 19.72 -8.37
CA LYS A 15 -3.99 20.60 -8.94
C LYS A 15 -3.40 21.96 -9.37
N ARG A 16 -2.52 22.57 -8.56
CA ARG A 16 -1.82 23.81 -8.91
C ARG A 16 -0.87 23.63 -10.11
N HIS A 17 -0.40 22.40 -10.34
CA HIS A 17 0.42 22.03 -11.51
C HIS A 17 -0.42 21.52 -12.70
N GLY A 18 -1.71 21.84 -12.73
CA GLY A 18 -2.59 21.58 -13.88
C GLY A 18 -3.15 20.16 -13.97
N HIS A 19 -3.06 19.36 -12.89
CA HIS A 19 -3.65 18.03 -12.87
C HIS A 19 -5.14 18.09 -12.49
N ALA A 20 -5.97 17.30 -13.15
CA ALA A 20 -7.33 17.06 -12.74
C ALA A 20 -7.33 16.06 -11.56
N VAL A 21 -8.06 16.40 -10.49
CA VAL A 21 -8.25 15.48 -9.36
C VAL A 21 -9.38 14.54 -9.71
N ILE A 22 -9.05 13.25 -9.87
CA ILE A 22 -10.02 12.20 -10.16
C ILE A 22 -10.39 11.41 -8.89
N PRO A 23 -11.58 10.78 -8.85
CA PRO A 23 -11.97 9.97 -7.70
C PRO A 23 -11.16 8.68 -7.61
N SER A 24 -10.90 8.20 -6.39
CA SER A 24 -10.35 6.86 -6.15
C SER A 24 -11.27 5.79 -6.74
N ALA A 25 -10.73 4.89 -7.53
CA ALA A 25 -11.46 3.73 -7.99
C ALA A 25 -11.78 2.78 -6.82
N PRO A 26 -12.82 1.93 -6.92
CA PRO A 26 -13.09 0.90 -5.94
C PRO A 26 -11.92 -0.09 -5.79
N LEU A 27 -11.76 -0.66 -4.59
CA LEU A 27 -10.85 -1.79 -4.36
C LEU A 27 -11.19 -3.00 -5.23
N ILE A 28 -12.47 -3.18 -5.53
CA ILE A 28 -12.97 -4.25 -6.40
C ILE A 28 -13.08 -3.70 -7.83
N PRO A 29 -12.16 -4.06 -8.74
CA PRO A 29 -12.20 -3.56 -10.11
C PRO A 29 -13.50 -4.00 -10.82
N GLU A 30 -14.21 -3.05 -11.43
CA GLU A 30 -15.47 -3.32 -12.12
C GLU A 30 -15.27 -4.02 -13.46
N ASN A 31 -14.17 -3.67 -14.17
CA ASN A 31 -13.95 -4.08 -15.56
C ASN A 31 -12.64 -4.86 -15.80
N ASP A 32 -11.96 -5.28 -14.74
CA ASP A 32 -10.73 -6.05 -14.84
C ASP A 32 -10.85 -7.38 -14.07
N PRO A 33 -11.16 -8.49 -14.77
CA PRO A 33 -11.22 -9.81 -14.16
C PRO A 33 -9.84 -10.44 -13.92
N SER A 34 -8.76 -9.85 -14.43
CA SER A 34 -7.39 -10.38 -14.30
C SER A 34 -6.83 -10.24 -12.89
N VAL A 35 -7.37 -9.32 -12.10
CA VAL A 35 -6.95 -9.04 -10.74
C VAL A 35 -8.11 -9.14 -9.74
N LEU A 36 -7.79 -9.57 -8.53
CA LEU A 36 -8.79 -9.66 -7.46
C LEU A 36 -9.13 -8.28 -6.89
N PHE A 37 -8.12 -7.42 -6.72
CA PHE A 37 -8.25 -6.08 -6.15
C PHE A 37 -7.38 -5.09 -6.90
N THR A 38 -7.68 -3.81 -6.77
CA THR A 38 -6.82 -2.71 -7.21
C THR A 38 -5.55 -2.69 -6.36
N THR A 39 -4.39 -2.90 -6.97
CA THR A 39 -3.09 -3.06 -6.29
C THR A 39 -2.17 -1.85 -6.43
N ALA A 40 -2.49 -0.94 -7.38
CA ALA A 40 -1.71 0.26 -7.69
C ALA A 40 -2.60 1.35 -8.28
N GLY A 41 -2.19 2.61 -8.14
CA GLY A 41 -2.94 3.77 -8.59
C GLY A 41 -3.19 3.80 -10.10
N MET A 42 -2.24 3.31 -10.89
CA MET A 42 -2.35 3.30 -12.35
C MET A 42 -3.28 2.22 -12.90
N GLN A 43 -3.64 1.21 -12.12
CA GLN A 43 -4.38 0.06 -12.63
C GLN A 43 -5.72 0.43 -13.29
N PRO A 44 -6.54 1.33 -12.72
CA PRO A 44 -7.75 1.82 -13.39
C PRO A 44 -7.46 2.65 -14.65
N LEU A 45 -6.23 3.11 -14.84
CA LEU A 45 -5.81 4.00 -15.92
C LEU A 45 -5.12 3.29 -17.09
N VAL A 46 -4.97 1.97 -17.05
CA VAL A 46 -4.30 1.18 -18.11
C VAL A 46 -4.79 1.52 -19.53
N PRO A 47 -6.09 1.63 -19.82
CA PRO A 47 -6.54 1.98 -21.17
C PRO A 47 -5.99 3.34 -21.66
N TYR A 48 -5.88 4.31 -20.77
CA TYR A 48 -5.38 5.65 -21.06
C TYR A 48 -3.86 5.69 -21.22
N LEU A 49 -3.13 4.86 -20.45
CA LEU A 49 -1.70 4.65 -20.64
C LEU A 49 -1.39 3.98 -21.99
N LEU A 50 -2.33 3.23 -22.53
CA LEU A 50 -2.24 2.60 -23.87
C LEU A 50 -2.69 3.54 -25.01
N GLY A 51 -3.14 4.75 -24.72
CA GLY A 51 -3.43 5.79 -25.69
C GLY A 51 -4.89 6.16 -25.88
N GLU A 52 -5.80 5.62 -25.06
CA GLU A 52 -7.16 6.15 -24.99
C GLU A 52 -7.15 7.56 -24.37
N LYS A 53 -8.15 8.37 -24.71
CA LYS A 53 -8.28 9.72 -24.16
C LYS A 53 -9.06 9.67 -22.85
N HIS A 54 -8.45 10.14 -21.77
CA HIS A 54 -9.16 10.31 -20.52
C HIS A 54 -10.07 11.55 -20.57
N PRO A 55 -11.33 11.49 -20.07
CA PRO A 55 -12.27 12.60 -20.14
C PRO A 55 -11.80 13.86 -19.40
N GLU A 56 -11.05 13.70 -18.31
CA GLU A 56 -10.52 14.81 -17.50
C GLU A 56 -9.18 15.37 -18.01
N GLY A 57 -8.62 14.86 -19.11
CA GLY A 57 -7.40 15.37 -19.72
C GLY A 57 -6.18 14.46 -19.61
N THR A 58 -4.99 15.06 -19.77
CA THR A 58 -3.70 14.34 -19.84
C THR A 58 -2.90 14.35 -18.55
N ARG A 59 -3.25 15.23 -17.60
CA ARG A 59 -2.61 15.34 -16.28
C ARG A 59 -3.63 14.98 -15.22
N LEU A 60 -3.41 13.90 -14.50
CA LEU A 60 -4.34 13.38 -13.50
C LEU A 60 -3.65 13.22 -12.15
N THR A 61 -4.41 13.32 -11.07
CA THR A 61 -3.96 13.00 -9.72
C THR A 61 -5.10 12.45 -8.87
N ASP A 62 -4.79 11.52 -7.99
CA ASP A 62 -5.73 11.05 -6.97
C ASP A 62 -5.04 10.52 -5.71
N PHE A 63 -5.85 10.05 -4.77
CA PHE A 63 -5.47 9.04 -3.79
C PHE A 63 -6.18 7.74 -4.16
N GLN A 64 -5.46 6.67 -4.35
CA GLN A 64 -6.03 5.38 -4.71
C GLN A 64 -5.97 4.41 -3.55
N LYS A 65 -7.13 3.85 -3.20
CA LYS A 65 -7.22 2.69 -2.29
C LYS A 65 -6.59 1.48 -2.96
N CYS A 66 -5.63 0.85 -2.30
CA CYS A 66 -4.91 -0.32 -2.81
C CYS A 66 -4.96 -1.48 -1.83
N LEU A 67 -4.98 -2.71 -2.38
CA LEU A 67 -4.94 -3.93 -1.58
C LEU A 67 -4.04 -4.97 -2.24
N ARG A 68 -2.97 -5.38 -1.53
CA ARG A 68 -2.01 -6.38 -1.98
C ARG A 68 -2.15 -7.65 -1.16
N THR A 69 -2.62 -8.71 -1.81
CA THR A 69 -2.90 -10.00 -1.15
C THR A 69 -1.65 -10.80 -0.82
N ASN A 70 -0.55 -10.55 -1.51
CA ASN A 70 0.74 -11.21 -1.28
C ASN A 70 1.31 -10.87 0.09
N ASP A 71 1.00 -9.68 0.62
CA ASP A 71 1.55 -9.17 1.87
C ASP A 71 0.77 -9.66 3.11
N ILE A 72 -0.34 -10.40 2.94
CA ILE A 72 -1.19 -10.84 4.06
C ILE A 72 -0.41 -11.62 5.12
N ASP A 73 0.48 -12.53 4.69
CA ASP A 73 1.23 -13.37 5.61
C ASP A 73 2.37 -12.62 6.31
N GLU A 74 2.89 -11.56 5.70
CA GLU A 74 3.93 -10.68 6.24
C GLU A 74 3.40 -9.69 7.29
N VAL A 75 2.09 -9.39 7.26
CA VAL A 75 1.46 -8.50 8.23
C VAL A 75 1.61 -9.06 9.64
N GLY A 76 2.09 -8.21 10.54
CA GLY A 76 2.48 -8.51 11.92
C GLY A 76 3.88 -7.97 12.20
N ASP A 77 4.70 -7.81 11.17
CA ASP A 77 5.96 -7.10 11.24
C ASP A 77 5.75 -5.57 11.44
N ASN A 78 6.79 -4.79 11.27
CA ASN A 78 6.76 -3.34 11.51
C ASN A 78 6.49 -2.47 10.28
N ARG A 79 6.16 -3.05 9.12
CA ARG A 79 6.06 -2.29 7.85
C ARG A 79 5.00 -2.76 6.87
N HIS A 80 4.67 -4.05 6.80
CA HIS A 80 3.75 -4.58 5.81
C HIS A 80 2.29 -4.27 6.15
N LEU A 81 1.57 -3.82 5.14
CA LEU A 81 0.14 -3.54 5.16
C LEU A 81 -0.51 -4.21 3.95
N THR A 82 -1.64 -4.88 4.16
CA THR A 82 -2.47 -5.42 3.07
C THR A 82 -3.22 -4.31 2.35
N TYR A 83 -3.86 -3.43 3.14
CA TYR A 83 -4.55 -2.24 2.66
C TYR A 83 -3.72 -0.98 2.92
N PHE A 84 -3.58 -0.14 1.90
CA PHE A 84 -2.89 1.16 1.99
C PHE A 84 -3.43 2.15 0.96
N GLU A 85 -3.10 3.42 1.14
CA GLU A 85 -3.35 4.45 0.13
C GLU A 85 -2.10 4.76 -0.66
N MET A 86 -2.28 4.82 -1.98
CA MET A 86 -1.27 5.31 -2.91
C MET A 86 -1.70 6.67 -3.43
N LEU A 87 -0.91 7.71 -3.16
CA LEU A 87 -1.09 9.01 -3.78
C LEU A 87 -0.38 8.97 -5.14
N GLY A 88 -1.10 9.32 -6.20
CA GLY A 88 -0.62 9.19 -7.56
C GLY A 88 -0.80 10.44 -8.40
N ASN A 89 0.14 10.67 -9.31
CA ASN A 89 -0.01 11.62 -10.40
C ASN A 89 0.45 11.00 -11.72
N TRP A 90 -0.27 11.33 -12.78
CA TRP A 90 -0.06 10.73 -14.09
C TRP A 90 0.08 11.77 -15.16
N SER A 91 0.96 11.48 -16.13
CA SER A 91 1.05 12.16 -17.42
C SER A 91 0.70 11.18 -18.54
N LEU A 92 -0.35 11.46 -19.26
CA LEU A 92 -0.83 10.66 -20.40
C LEU A 92 -0.33 11.29 -21.70
N GLY A 93 0.97 11.11 -22.01
CA GLY A 93 1.59 11.70 -23.19
C GLY A 93 1.80 13.20 -23.12
N ASP A 94 1.86 13.80 -21.94
CA ASP A 94 2.07 15.23 -21.72
C ASP A 94 3.52 15.49 -21.27
N TYR A 95 3.79 15.63 -19.96
CA TYR A 95 5.14 15.77 -19.45
C TYR A 95 5.83 14.41 -19.25
N PHE A 96 7.16 14.44 -19.09
CA PHE A 96 7.95 13.24 -18.87
C PHE A 96 8.99 13.43 -17.76
N LYS A 97 10.18 12.85 -17.84
CA LYS A 97 11.18 12.74 -16.78
C LYS A 97 11.50 14.05 -16.07
N GLU A 98 11.82 15.10 -16.83
CA GLU A 98 12.33 16.36 -16.25
C GLU A 98 11.27 17.05 -15.37
N GLU A 99 10.04 17.21 -15.88
CA GLU A 99 8.97 17.87 -15.13
C GLU A 99 8.47 16.97 -13.97
N SER A 100 8.38 15.64 -14.18
CA SER A 100 8.01 14.70 -13.13
C SER A 100 8.96 14.78 -11.93
N ILE A 101 10.27 14.73 -12.19
CA ILE A 101 11.30 14.80 -11.14
C ILE A 101 11.28 16.17 -10.44
N ALA A 102 11.14 17.26 -11.20
CA ALA A 102 11.05 18.60 -10.63
C ALA A 102 9.87 18.73 -9.66
N MET A 103 8.68 18.25 -10.04
CA MET A 103 7.50 18.26 -9.17
C MET A 103 7.67 17.36 -7.95
N SER A 104 8.24 16.15 -8.11
CA SER A 104 8.47 15.25 -6.98
C SER A 104 9.46 15.85 -5.98
N PHE A 105 10.56 16.43 -6.46
CA PHE A 105 11.53 17.10 -5.61
C PHE A 105 10.93 18.31 -4.89
N GLU A 106 10.16 19.12 -5.61
CA GLU A 106 9.50 20.29 -5.03
C GLU A 106 8.49 19.88 -3.94
N PHE A 107 7.66 18.88 -4.20
CA PHE A 107 6.70 18.37 -3.22
C PHE A 107 7.39 17.87 -1.95
N LEU A 108 8.40 17.02 -2.09
CA LEU A 108 9.13 16.47 -0.94
C LEU A 108 9.82 17.53 -0.12
N THR A 109 10.50 18.47 -0.78
CA THR A 109 11.38 19.44 -0.09
C THR A 109 10.66 20.71 0.37
N LYS A 110 9.74 21.25 -0.44
CA LYS A 110 9.04 22.50 -0.13
C LYS A 110 7.69 22.29 0.56
N GLU A 111 6.87 21.36 0.07
CA GLU A 111 5.53 21.12 0.64
C GLU A 111 5.59 20.27 1.92
N LEU A 112 6.41 19.21 1.92
CA LEU A 112 6.57 18.33 3.08
C LEU A 112 7.73 18.73 3.99
N GLY A 113 8.65 19.59 3.52
CA GLY A 113 9.78 20.08 4.31
C GLY A 113 10.84 19.03 4.59
N ILE A 114 10.97 18.00 3.75
CA ILE A 114 12.00 16.96 3.91
C ILE A 114 13.35 17.55 3.52
N PRO A 115 14.36 17.53 4.41
CA PRO A 115 15.71 18.00 4.08
C PRO A 115 16.33 17.18 2.96
N VAL A 116 16.98 17.84 2.01
CA VAL A 116 17.63 17.17 0.85
C VAL A 116 18.66 16.13 1.28
N GLU A 117 19.38 16.39 2.38
CA GLU A 117 20.34 15.45 2.97
C GLU A 117 19.73 14.16 3.52
N LYS A 118 18.39 14.09 3.63
CA LYS A 118 17.65 12.88 3.96
C LYS A 118 17.19 12.12 2.74
N LEU A 119 17.32 12.67 1.54
CA LEU A 119 16.85 12.04 0.30
C LEU A 119 17.98 11.29 -0.39
N SER A 120 17.67 10.11 -0.89
CA SER A 120 18.46 9.36 -1.87
C SER A 120 17.53 8.89 -2.97
N VAL A 121 18.05 8.72 -4.16
CA VAL A 121 17.26 8.30 -5.32
C VAL A 121 17.93 7.16 -6.07
N THR A 122 17.13 6.38 -6.79
CA THR A 122 17.60 5.32 -7.65
C THR A 122 17.25 5.58 -9.11
N CYS A 123 18.02 5.02 -10.02
CA CYS A 123 17.81 5.09 -11.46
C CYS A 123 18.10 3.73 -12.08
N PHE A 124 17.50 3.44 -13.22
CA PHE A 124 17.74 2.19 -13.91
C PHE A 124 19.18 2.11 -14.42
N ALA A 125 19.88 1.00 -14.11
CA ALA A 125 21.28 0.77 -14.46
C ALA A 125 21.50 0.44 -15.95
N GLY A 126 20.44 0.07 -16.67
CA GLY A 126 20.50 -0.40 -18.04
C GLY A 126 20.73 -1.90 -18.17
N ASP A 127 20.26 -2.45 -19.28
CA ASP A 127 20.47 -3.82 -19.72
C ASP A 127 20.35 -3.93 -21.25
N GLU A 128 20.11 -5.14 -21.78
CA GLU A 128 19.95 -5.40 -23.22
C GLU A 128 18.69 -4.77 -23.84
N ASP A 129 17.63 -4.56 -23.05
CA ASP A 129 16.34 -4.02 -23.51
C ASP A 129 16.27 -2.50 -23.45
N CYS A 130 16.93 -1.90 -22.47
CA CYS A 130 16.90 -0.46 -22.23
C CYS A 130 18.24 0.05 -21.69
N GLN A 131 18.70 1.18 -22.24
CA GLN A 131 19.95 1.79 -21.80
C GLN A 131 19.84 2.35 -20.39
N ARG A 132 21.01 2.50 -19.73
CA ARG A 132 21.12 3.17 -18.44
C ARG A 132 20.49 4.56 -18.47
N ASP A 133 19.68 4.87 -17.49
CA ASP A 133 18.88 6.10 -17.45
C ASP A 133 19.66 7.31 -16.92
N GLU A 134 20.61 7.77 -17.71
CA GLU A 134 21.38 8.99 -17.41
C GLU A 134 20.52 10.27 -17.47
N VAL A 135 19.41 10.26 -18.20
CA VAL A 135 18.50 11.40 -18.27
C VAL A 135 17.87 11.64 -16.91
N THR A 136 17.31 10.60 -16.29
CA THR A 136 16.73 10.64 -14.95
C THR A 136 17.78 11.08 -13.92
N ALA A 137 18.98 10.51 -13.95
CA ALA A 137 20.05 10.89 -13.04
C ALA A 137 20.48 12.37 -13.21
N SER A 138 20.56 12.85 -14.46
CA SER A 138 20.82 14.25 -14.75
C SER A 138 19.75 15.19 -14.20
N CYS A 139 18.46 14.78 -14.29
CA CYS A 139 17.36 15.57 -13.71
C CYS A 139 17.47 15.66 -12.18
N TRP A 140 17.82 14.57 -11.51
CA TRP A 140 18.04 14.58 -10.05
C TRP A 140 19.20 15.46 -9.63
N ARG A 141 20.35 15.43 -10.37
CA ARG A 141 21.48 16.34 -10.12
C ARG A 141 21.06 17.80 -10.26
N LYS A 142 20.33 18.14 -11.33
CA LYS A 142 19.79 19.50 -11.55
C LYS A 142 18.83 19.92 -10.45
N ALA A 143 18.03 18.99 -9.91
CA ALA A 143 17.12 19.26 -8.81
C ALA A 143 17.86 19.51 -7.48
N GLY A 144 19.09 19.02 -7.32
CA GLY A 144 19.93 19.27 -6.14
C GLY A 144 20.27 18.01 -5.34
N ILE A 145 19.99 16.81 -5.83
CA ILE A 145 20.43 15.56 -5.20
C ILE A 145 21.94 15.37 -5.46
N PRO A 146 22.76 15.19 -4.42
CA PRO A 146 24.20 14.93 -4.55
C PRO A 146 24.48 13.61 -5.28
N GLU A 147 25.59 13.54 -6.03
CA GLU A 147 25.98 12.38 -6.83
C GLU A 147 26.10 11.10 -6.01
N ASP A 148 26.63 11.17 -4.79
CA ASP A 148 26.80 10.04 -3.87
C ASP A 148 25.48 9.53 -3.27
N ARG A 149 24.35 10.15 -3.63
CA ARG A 149 22.99 9.76 -3.24
C ARG A 149 22.11 9.34 -4.43
N ILE A 150 22.71 9.21 -5.62
CA ILE A 150 22.08 8.68 -6.83
C ILE A 150 22.63 7.28 -7.07
N TYR A 151 21.78 6.28 -6.93
CA TYR A 151 22.13 4.88 -7.08
C TYR A 151 21.56 4.33 -8.38
N TYR A 152 22.17 3.24 -8.87
CA TYR A 152 21.71 2.58 -10.10
C TYR A 152 21.49 1.09 -9.84
N PHE A 153 20.30 0.62 -10.12
CA PHE A 153 19.93 -0.79 -9.95
C PHE A 153 19.31 -1.36 -11.21
N GLY A 154 19.26 -2.69 -11.28
CA GLY A 154 18.70 -3.43 -12.40
C GLY A 154 17.18 -3.47 -12.40
N LYS A 155 16.63 -4.36 -13.24
CA LYS A 155 15.17 -4.53 -13.37
C LYS A 155 14.47 -4.99 -12.09
N ASP A 156 15.17 -5.65 -11.20
CA ASP A 156 14.58 -6.12 -9.94
C ASP A 156 14.18 -4.97 -9.00
N ASP A 157 14.88 -3.82 -9.10
CA ASP A 157 14.65 -2.65 -8.24
C ASP A 157 14.12 -1.43 -9.03
N ASN A 158 14.55 -1.23 -10.29
CA ASN A 158 14.23 0.00 -11.06
C ASN A 158 13.57 -0.26 -12.41
N TRP A 159 12.65 -1.22 -12.44
CA TRP A 159 11.77 -1.46 -13.58
C TRP A 159 10.38 -1.88 -13.12
N TRP A 160 9.38 -1.15 -13.51
CA TRP A 160 8.01 -1.47 -13.15
C TRP A 160 7.17 -1.90 -14.36
N ILE A 161 6.25 -2.83 -14.13
CA ILE A 161 5.37 -3.39 -15.14
C ILE A 161 3.96 -3.62 -14.58
N ALA A 162 2.96 -3.26 -15.38
CA ALA A 162 1.54 -3.49 -15.09
C ALA A 162 1.14 -4.95 -15.38
N GLY A 163 1.29 -5.83 -14.40
CA GLY A 163 0.96 -7.25 -14.54
C GLY A 163 2.00 -8.06 -15.30
N GLU A 164 1.61 -9.21 -15.86
CA GLU A 164 2.48 -10.06 -16.66
C GLU A 164 2.69 -9.53 -18.07
N GLU A 165 1.68 -8.87 -18.61
CA GLU A 165 1.62 -8.19 -19.90
C GLU A 165 1.03 -6.79 -19.71
N GLY A 166 1.70 -5.74 -20.19
CA GLY A 166 1.22 -4.38 -20.01
C GLY A 166 2.24 -3.28 -20.21
N PRO A 167 1.82 -2.03 -20.04
CA PRO A 167 2.73 -0.90 -20.09
C PRO A 167 3.77 -1.00 -18.97
N CYS A 168 5.01 -0.63 -19.31
CA CYS A 168 6.15 -0.76 -18.42
C CYS A 168 7.26 0.23 -18.78
N GLY A 169 8.25 0.32 -17.93
CA GLY A 169 9.43 1.13 -18.18
C GLY A 169 10.36 1.23 -16.97
N PRO A 170 11.50 1.90 -17.17
CA PRO A 170 12.41 2.20 -16.08
C PRO A 170 11.73 3.14 -15.09
N ASP A 171 12.10 2.99 -13.84
CA ASP A 171 11.60 3.85 -12.78
C ASP A 171 12.72 4.51 -11.97
N THR A 172 12.32 5.44 -11.14
CA THR A 172 13.18 6.12 -10.17
C THR A 172 12.45 6.17 -8.85
N GLU A 173 13.06 5.59 -7.85
CA GLU A 173 12.53 5.56 -6.49
C GLU A 173 13.21 6.62 -5.63
N MET A 174 12.44 7.22 -4.74
CA MET A 174 12.92 8.17 -3.74
C MET A 174 12.90 7.51 -2.37
N PHE A 175 14.03 7.61 -1.69
CA PHE A 175 14.24 7.01 -0.37
C PHE A 175 14.51 8.08 0.68
N TYR A 176 13.96 7.84 1.87
CA TYR A 176 14.25 8.62 3.07
C TYR A 176 15.31 7.93 3.93
N ASP A 177 16.37 8.64 4.29
CA ASP A 177 17.39 8.19 5.25
C ASP A 177 16.88 8.39 6.67
N THR A 178 16.57 7.30 7.35
CA THR A 178 16.02 7.29 8.73
C THR A 178 17.06 7.73 9.78
N GLY A 179 18.33 7.83 9.40
CA GLY A 179 19.44 8.11 10.32
C GLY A 179 19.99 6.88 11.04
N LYS A 180 19.44 5.69 10.80
CA LYS A 180 20.01 4.43 11.32
C LYS A 180 21.44 4.23 10.78
N PRO A 181 22.32 3.55 11.53
CA PRO A 181 23.66 3.24 11.05
C PRO A 181 23.60 2.34 9.81
N LYS A 182 24.64 2.42 8.97
CA LYS A 182 24.81 1.51 7.86
C LYS A 182 24.94 0.08 8.36
N CYS A 183 24.27 -0.87 7.71
CA CYS A 183 24.34 -2.30 8.06
C CYS A 183 25.65 -2.96 7.57
N SER A 184 26.30 -2.37 6.56
CA SER A 184 27.58 -2.80 5.99
C SER A 184 28.24 -1.62 5.24
N GLU A 185 29.47 -1.83 4.74
CA GLU A 185 30.14 -0.84 3.88
C GLU A 185 29.37 -0.58 2.58
N ASN A 186 28.69 -1.61 2.06
CA ASN A 186 27.87 -1.54 0.83
C ASN A 186 26.39 -1.22 1.10
N CYS A 187 26.07 -0.66 2.27
CA CYS A 187 24.70 -0.30 2.61
C CYS A 187 24.15 0.76 1.64
N ASN A 188 23.07 0.43 0.96
CA ASN A 188 22.41 1.23 -0.07
C ASN A 188 20.88 1.10 0.02
N PRO A 189 20.08 1.81 -0.77
CA PRO A 189 18.61 1.75 -0.74
C PRO A 189 18.01 0.36 -0.94
N SER A 190 18.65 -0.53 -1.73
CA SER A 190 18.14 -1.88 -2.00
C SER A 190 18.38 -2.89 -0.86
N CYS A 191 19.14 -2.55 0.19
CA CYS A 191 19.54 -3.54 1.19
C CYS A 191 18.49 -3.91 2.24
N GLY A 192 17.34 -3.26 2.27
CA GLY A 192 16.22 -3.60 3.15
C GLY A 192 16.46 -3.49 4.67
N CYS A 193 17.62 -2.95 5.11
CA CYS A 193 18.00 -2.88 6.54
C CYS A 193 17.23 -1.83 7.36
N GLY A 194 16.38 -1.05 6.71
CA GLY A 194 15.59 0.01 7.32
C GLY A 194 16.34 1.34 7.54
N LYS A 195 17.58 1.49 7.04
CA LYS A 195 18.24 2.78 6.95
C LYS A 195 17.58 3.67 5.91
N TYR A 196 17.34 3.11 4.74
CA TYR A 196 16.62 3.75 3.66
C TYR A 196 15.21 3.19 3.57
N VAL A 197 14.23 4.08 3.54
CA VAL A 197 12.81 3.73 3.37
C VAL A 197 12.32 4.36 2.09
N GLU A 198 11.90 3.53 1.15
CA GLU A 198 11.25 3.98 -0.09
C GLU A 198 9.98 4.75 0.26
N ILE A 199 9.84 5.96 -0.29
CA ILE A 199 8.72 6.87 -0.03
C ILE A 199 7.88 7.15 -1.27
N TRP A 200 8.48 7.11 -2.45
CA TRP A 200 7.81 7.43 -3.70
C TRP A 200 8.50 6.74 -4.87
N ASN A 201 7.74 6.29 -5.86
CA ASN A 201 8.26 5.74 -7.11
C ASN A 201 7.65 6.49 -8.30
N ASN A 202 8.48 6.90 -9.27
CA ASN A 202 8.06 7.47 -10.54
C ASN A 202 8.47 6.52 -11.67
N VAL A 203 7.46 5.99 -12.37
CA VAL A 203 7.65 5.08 -13.50
C VAL A 203 7.56 5.84 -14.82
N PHE A 204 8.56 5.68 -15.66
CA PHE A 204 8.60 6.28 -17.00
C PHE A 204 8.22 5.24 -18.05
N MET A 205 6.93 5.17 -18.35
CA MET A 205 6.37 4.15 -19.23
C MET A 205 6.63 4.48 -20.70
N GLU A 206 7.60 3.79 -21.26
CA GLU A 206 8.02 3.88 -22.67
C GLU A 206 7.75 2.60 -23.46
N PHE A 207 7.48 1.48 -22.76
CA PHE A 207 7.40 0.16 -23.34
C PHE A 207 6.10 -0.55 -22.99
N PHE A 208 5.79 -1.56 -23.81
CA PHE A 208 4.77 -2.56 -23.55
C PHE A 208 5.44 -3.93 -23.55
N LYS A 209 5.30 -4.69 -22.49
CA LYS A 209 5.74 -6.08 -22.42
C LYS A 209 4.62 -6.99 -22.89
N THR A 210 4.94 -7.84 -23.87
CA THR A 210 4.04 -8.84 -24.43
C THR A 210 4.13 -10.16 -23.66
N LYS A 211 3.16 -11.06 -23.86
CA LYS A 211 3.13 -12.40 -23.21
C LYS A 211 4.37 -13.26 -23.49
N ASP A 212 4.99 -13.09 -24.66
CA ASP A 212 6.24 -13.80 -25.03
C ASP A 212 7.49 -13.12 -24.47
N GLY A 213 7.31 -12.13 -23.58
CA GLY A 213 8.38 -11.47 -22.83
C GLY A 213 9.13 -10.37 -23.60
N LYS A 214 8.67 -10.00 -24.81
CA LYS A 214 9.32 -8.95 -25.61
C LYS A 214 8.81 -7.57 -25.22
N TYR A 215 9.70 -6.58 -25.34
CA TYR A 215 9.38 -5.17 -25.11
C TYR A 215 9.19 -4.44 -26.45
N THR A 216 8.04 -3.77 -26.61
CA THR A 216 7.75 -2.90 -27.74
C THR A 216 7.54 -1.48 -27.25
N LYS A 217 7.88 -0.46 -28.05
CA LYS A 217 7.67 0.93 -27.63
C LYS A 217 6.20 1.30 -27.63
N LEU A 218 5.77 2.02 -26.60
CA LEU A 218 4.44 2.66 -26.55
C LEU A 218 4.36 3.79 -27.60
N LYS A 219 3.15 4.13 -27.98
CA LYS A 219 2.87 5.25 -28.90
C LYS A 219 3.12 6.62 -28.26
N GLN A 220 3.05 6.68 -26.93
CA GLN A 220 3.25 7.89 -26.13
C GLN A 220 4.10 7.54 -24.91
N HIS A 221 4.81 8.52 -24.40
CA HIS A 221 5.52 8.41 -23.13
C HIS A 221 4.59 8.83 -22.00
N ASN A 222 4.47 8.01 -20.98
CA ASN A 222 3.63 8.30 -19.83
C ASN A 222 4.46 8.36 -18.54
N VAL A 223 3.94 9.08 -17.58
CA VAL A 223 4.43 9.04 -16.19
C VAL A 223 3.34 8.44 -15.32
N ASP A 224 3.74 7.46 -14.51
CA ASP A 224 2.97 6.91 -13.41
C ASP A 224 3.76 7.13 -12.13
N THR A 225 3.11 7.55 -11.06
CA THR A 225 3.78 7.70 -9.77
C THR A 225 2.96 7.12 -8.64
N GLY A 226 3.65 6.64 -7.59
CA GLY A 226 3.01 6.09 -6.41
C GLY A 226 3.75 6.44 -5.13
N LEU A 227 3.12 7.26 -4.27
CA LEU A 227 3.59 7.62 -2.93
C LEU A 227 2.74 6.92 -1.89
N GLY A 228 3.35 6.10 -1.02
CA GLY A 228 2.65 5.41 0.06
C GLY A 228 2.28 6.36 1.20
N LEU A 229 0.99 6.62 1.39
CA LEU A 229 0.52 7.59 2.38
C LEU A 229 0.89 7.18 3.81
N GLU A 230 0.66 5.93 4.20
CA GLU A 230 0.94 5.43 5.54
C GLU A 230 2.43 5.51 5.87
N ARG A 231 3.28 5.19 4.89
CA ARG A 231 4.73 5.25 5.01
C ARG A 231 5.23 6.69 5.15
N MET A 232 4.69 7.60 4.34
CA MET A 232 5.00 9.03 4.43
C MET A 232 4.52 9.62 5.77
N THR A 233 3.32 9.26 6.21
CA THR A 233 2.76 9.69 7.50
C THR A 233 3.66 9.26 8.66
N MET A 234 4.09 8.00 8.66
CA MET A 234 5.01 7.44 9.65
C MET A 234 6.29 8.28 9.74
N LEU A 235 6.92 8.56 8.61
CA LEU A 235 8.18 9.31 8.56
C LEU A 235 8.01 10.77 9.02
N LEU A 236 7.00 11.47 8.56
CA LEU A 236 6.74 12.87 8.93
C LEU A 236 6.31 13.03 10.39
N GLN A 237 5.81 12.00 11.02
CA GLN A 237 5.52 11.97 12.46
C GLN A 237 6.70 11.49 13.30
N GLY A 238 7.82 11.11 12.69
CA GLY A 238 8.97 10.55 13.39
C GLY A 238 8.67 9.25 14.10
N LYS A 239 7.76 8.41 13.52
CA LYS A 239 7.38 7.10 14.05
C LYS A 239 8.22 6.00 13.42
N GLU A 240 8.36 4.89 14.15
CA GLU A 240 9.12 3.73 13.69
C GLU A 240 8.29 2.80 12.80
N THR A 241 6.96 2.78 13.01
CA THR A 241 6.04 1.93 12.26
C THR A 241 4.76 2.69 11.87
N PRO A 242 4.07 2.30 10.78
CA PRO A 242 2.76 2.85 10.44
C PRO A 242 1.73 2.69 11.57
N PHE A 243 1.88 1.63 12.37
CA PHE A 243 0.99 1.30 13.48
C PHE A 243 1.06 2.30 14.65
N ASP A 244 2.11 3.13 14.71
CA ASP A 244 2.30 4.18 15.71
C ASP A 244 1.69 5.53 15.30
N THR A 245 1.17 5.62 14.07
CA THR A 245 0.50 6.82 13.55
C THR A 245 -0.97 6.87 14.00
N GLU A 246 -1.61 8.04 13.84
CA GLU A 246 -3.03 8.20 14.16
C GLU A 246 -3.96 7.27 13.37
N LEU A 247 -3.49 6.70 12.28
CA LEU A 247 -4.29 5.76 11.46
C LEU A 247 -4.56 4.43 12.17
N PHE A 248 -3.69 4.01 13.06
CA PHE A 248 -3.76 2.72 13.75
C PHE A 248 -3.70 2.83 15.26
N LYS A 249 -3.01 3.84 15.78
CA LYS A 249 -2.70 3.94 17.21
C LYS A 249 -3.92 3.81 18.13
N PRO A 250 -5.09 4.42 17.88
CA PRO A 250 -6.25 4.26 18.76
C PRO A 250 -6.68 2.80 18.90
N VAL A 251 -6.71 2.04 17.80
CA VAL A 251 -7.04 0.61 17.80
C VAL A 251 -5.93 -0.21 18.45
N MET A 252 -4.66 0.11 18.19
CA MET A 252 -3.50 -0.56 18.79
C MET A 252 -3.50 -0.40 20.32
N ASP A 253 -3.81 0.78 20.83
CA ASP A 253 -3.86 1.07 22.27
C ASP A 253 -5.05 0.33 22.93
N LYS A 254 -6.22 0.32 22.29
CA LYS A 254 -7.39 -0.43 22.79
C LYS A 254 -7.13 -1.93 22.83
N LEU A 255 -6.50 -2.48 21.81
CA LEU A 255 -6.10 -3.90 21.80
C LEU A 255 -5.11 -4.24 22.90
N GLN A 256 -4.16 -3.35 23.21
CA GLN A 256 -3.20 -3.53 24.30
C GLN A 256 -3.91 -3.51 25.66
N GLU A 257 -4.83 -2.58 25.85
CA GLU A 257 -5.66 -2.49 27.07
C GLU A 257 -6.44 -3.79 27.31
N LEU A 258 -7.11 -4.29 26.25
CA LEU A 258 -7.95 -5.49 26.33
C LEU A 258 -7.13 -6.78 26.51
N ALA A 259 -5.93 -6.86 25.94
CA ALA A 259 -5.07 -8.03 26.03
C ALA A 259 -4.38 -8.17 27.40
N GLY A 260 -4.10 -7.06 28.08
CA GLY A 260 -3.43 -7.05 29.38
C GLY A 260 -2.11 -7.85 29.37
N GLU A 261 -1.99 -8.86 30.20
CA GLU A 261 -0.78 -9.70 30.31
C GLU A 261 -0.56 -10.61 29.09
N ASN A 262 -1.57 -10.82 28.25
CA ASN A 262 -1.49 -11.65 27.05
C ASN A 262 -1.09 -10.83 25.81
N ASP A 263 -0.55 -9.63 25.99
CA ASP A 263 -0.22 -8.72 24.90
C ASP A 263 0.85 -9.30 23.94
N SER A 264 0.65 -9.06 22.67
CA SER A 264 1.58 -9.40 21.59
C SER A 264 1.48 -8.33 20.51
N ILE A 265 2.57 -7.58 20.30
CA ILE A 265 2.63 -6.52 19.31
C ILE A 265 2.32 -7.05 17.89
N GLU A 266 2.83 -8.24 17.54
CA GLU A 266 2.52 -8.91 16.27
C GLU A 266 1.02 -9.15 16.11
N SER A 267 0.38 -9.73 17.14
CA SER A 267 -1.05 -10.02 17.09
C SER A 267 -1.90 -8.76 17.02
N ARG A 268 -1.52 -7.70 17.74
CA ARG A 268 -2.21 -6.39 17.66
C ARG A 268 -2.12 -5.78 16.26
N ARG A 269 -0.94 -5.82 15.64
CA ARG A 269 -0.73 -5.32 14.26
C ARG A 269 -1.61 -6.06 13.27
N ILE A 270 -1.64 -7.40 13.36
CA ILE A 270 -2.49 -8.23 12.51
C ILE A 270 -3.97 -7.88 12.69
N VAL A 271 -4.43 -7.74 13.93
CA VAL A 271 -5.84 -7.39 14.19
C VAL A 271 -6.18 -6.01 13.64
N ALA A 272 -5.38 -5.00 13.95
CA ALA A 272 -5.64 -3.61 13.53
C ALA A 272 -5.62 -3.45 12.00
N GLU A 273 -4.65 -4.06 11.34
CA GLU A 273 -4.52 -4.02 9.88
C GLU A 273 -5.63 -4.79 9.19
N HIS A 274 -5.89 -6.04 9.58
CA HIS A 274 -6.91 -6.85 8.94
C HIS A 274 -8.33 -6.34 9.20
N LEU A 275 -8.56 -5.67 10.33
CA LEU A 275 -9.81 -4.98 10.59
C LEU A 275 -10.00 -3.83 9.59
N ARG A 276 -8.99 -2.97 9.43
CA ARG A 276 -9.01 -1.86 8.45
C ARG A 276 -9.22 -2.38 7.02
N ALA A 277 -8.42 -3.36 6.59
CA ALA A 277 -8.53 -3.95 5.26
C ALA A 277 -9.93 -4.56 5.01
N SER A 278 -10.46 -5.32 5.98
CA SER A 278 -11.80 -5.92 5.87
C SER A 278 -12.90 -4.88 5.74
N MET A 279 -12.84 -3.81 6.54
CA MET A 279 -13.81 -2.71 6.48
C MET A 279 -13.81 -2.04 5.10
N MET A 280 -12.63 -1.78 4.53
CA MET A 280 -12.50 -1.13 3.23
C MET A 280 -12.99 -2.02 2.08
N ILE A 281 -12.74 -3.33 2.14
CA ILE A 281 -13.29 -4.29 1.16
C ILE A 281 -14.82 -4.32 1.23
N ILE A 282 -15.41 -4.34 2.44
CA ILE A 282 -16.86 -4.36 2.63
C ILE A 282 -17.49 -3.05 2.19
N GLN A 283 -16.81 -1.93 2.47
CA GLN A 283 -17.23 -0.59 2.02
C GLN A 283 -17.40 -0.57 0.49
N ASP A 284 -16.48 -1.17 -0.24
CA ASP A 284 -16.51 -1.27 -1.70
C ASP A 284 -17.33 -2.46 -2.23
N GLY A 285 -18.19 -3.06 -1.39
CA GLY A 285 -19.17 -4.06 -1.80
C GLY A 285 -18.74 -5.52 -1.66
N GLY A 286 -17.54 -5.80 -1.14
CA GLY A 286 -17.05 -7.16 -0.92
C GLY A 286 -17.83 -7.91 0.17
N LEU A 287 -18.05 -9.21 -0.05
CA LEU A 287 -18.69 -10.11 0.91
C LEU A 287 -17.88 -11.40 1.06
N PRO A 288 -17.78 -11.98 2.28
CA PRO A 288 -17.06 -13.23 2.48
C PRO A 288 -17.64 -14.39 1.67
N SER A 289 -16.78 -15.12 0.98
CA SER A 289 -17.17 -16.32 0.21
C SER A 289 -16.08 -17.40 0.24
N ASN A 290 -16.27 -18.49 -0.51
CA ASN A 290 -15.30 -19.58 -0.63
C ASN A 290 -14.29 -19.38 -1.77
N VAL A 291 -14.51 -18.40 -2.63
CA VAL A 291 -13.74 -18.19 -3.86
C VAL A 291 -13.33 -16.71 -4.01
N ASP A 292 -12.30 -16.47 -4.77
CA ASP A 292 -11.85 -15.16 -5.25
C ASP A 292 -11.74 -14.09 -4.13
N ARG A 293 -12.25 -12.91 -4.40
CA ARG A 293 -12.22 -11.74 -3.51
C ARG A 293 -12.86 -12.01 -2.15
N GLY A 294 -13.98 -12.76 -2.15
CA GLY A 294 -14.67 -13.13 -0.92
C GLY A 294 -13.88 -14.12 -0.07
N TYR A 295 -13.07 -14.99 -0.67
CA TYR A 295 -12.14 -15.84 0.06
C TYR A 295 -11.06 -15.02 0.78
N ILE A 296 -10.50 -14.01 0.11
CA ILE A 296 -9.52 -13.11 0.73
C ILE A 296 -10.13 -12.38 1.93
N LEU A 297 -11.30 -11.77 1.77
CA LEU A 297 -11.99 -11.11 2.89
C LEU A 297 -12.25 -12.08 4.06
N ARG A 298 -12.73 -13.28 3.76
CA ARG A 298 -12.90 -14.34 4.77
C ARG A 298 -11.59 -14.69 5.47
N ARG A 299 -10.49 -14.82 4.73
CA ARG A 299 -9.15 -15.10 5.27
C ARG A 299 -8.70 -13.99 6.24
N LEU A 300 -8.86 -12.72 5.87
CA LEU A 300 -8.52 -11.58 6.71
C LEU A 300 -9.33 -11.59 8.02
N ILE A 301 -10.66 -11.73 7.94
CA ILE A 301 -11.52 -11.76 9.12
C ILE A 301 -11.15 -12.94 10.04
N ARG A 302 -10.95 -14.13 9.49
CA ARG A 302 -10.61 -15.33 10.29
C ARG A 302 -9.22 -15.23 10.91
N ARG A 303 -8.23 -14.67 10.20
CA ARG A 303 -6.89 -14.44 10.75
C ARG A 303 -6.96 -13.43 11.89
N MET A 304 -7.71 -12.34 11.74
CA MET A 304 -7.99 -11.37 12.80
C MET A 304 -8.63 -12.03 14.04
N VAL A 305 -9.70 -12.81 13.86
CA VAL A 305 -10.37 -13.53 14.97
C VAL A 305 -9.42 -14.48 15.68
N ARG A 306 -8.58 -15.19 14.95
CA ARG A 306 -7.56 -16.10 15.56
C ARG A 306 -6.57 -15.33 16.43
N HIS A 307 -6.15 -14.13 16.01
CA HIS A 307 -5.24 -13.29 16.78
C HIS A 307 -5.92 -12.60 17.98
N LEU A 308 -7.21 -12.24 17.89
CA LEU A 308 -8.00 -11.81 19.04
C LEU A 308 -8.06 -12.91 20.11
N ARG A 309 -8.29 -14.18 19.72
CA ARG A 309 -8.25 -15.33 20.65
C ARG A 309 -6.85 -15.54 21.25
N LYS A 310 -5.78 -15.37 20.45
CA LYS A 310 -4.39 -15.46 20.95
C LYS A 310 -4.09 -14.40 22.01
N LEU A 311 -4.65 -13.20 21.84
CA LEU A 311 -4.59 -12.11 22.82
C LEU A 311 -5.55 -12.31 24.01
N GLN A 312 -6.35 -13.37 24.04
CA GLN A 312 -7.42 -13.65 24.99
C GLN A 312 -8.47 -12.54 25.10
N ILE A 313 -8.65 -11.78 24.05
CA ILE A 313 -9.67 -10.73 23.97
C ILE A 313 -11.03 -11.37 23.71
N ASN A 314 -12.03 -10.95 24.51
CA ASN A 314 -13.41 -11.40 24.30
C ASN A 314 -13.91 -10.95 22.93
N LEU A 315 -14.39 -11.89 22.11
CA LEU A 315 -14.85 -11.58 20.74
C LEU A 315 -16.12 -10.72 20.69
N ASN A 316 -16.80 -10.49 21.82
CA ASN A 316 -17.88 -9.53 21.91
C ASN A 316 -17.38 -8.07 21.80
N GLU A 317 -16.09 -7.83 22.11
CA GLU A 317 -15.44 -6.51 21.96
C GLU A 317 -15.22 -6.11 20.47
N LEU A 318 -15.34 -7.07 19.53
CA LEU A 318 -15.10 -6.80 18.11
C LEU A 318 -16.00 -5.70 17.56
N GLY A 319 -17.25 -5.59 18.05
CA GLY A 319 -18.17 -4.52 17.65
C GLY A 319 -17.66 -3.14 18.04
N GLU A 320 -17.08 -2.99 19.23
CA GLU A 320 -16.49 -1.74 19.72
C GLU A 320 -15.19 -1.41 18.97
N LEU A 321 -14.36 -2.41 18.66
CA LEU A 321 -13.16 -2.23 17.85
C LEU A 321 -13.48 -1.75 16.44
N ILE A 322 -14.56 -2.25 15.82
CA ILE A 322 -15.04 -1.77 14.51
C ILE A 322 -15.44 -0.30 14.60
N ASP A 323 -16.25 0.07 15.61
CA ASP A 323 -16.70 1.46 15.80
C ASP A 323 -15.51 2.40 16.00
N LEU A 324 -14.56 2.01 16.85
CA LEU A 324 -13.34 2.78 17.09
C LEU A 324 -12.52 2.98 15.81
N ASN A 325 -12.41 1.95 14.98
CA ASN A 325 -11.66 2.07 13.71
C ASN A 325 -12.39 2.95 12.70
N ILE A 326 -13.73 2.87 12.62
CA ILE A 326 -14.55 3.78 11.80
C ILE A 326 -14.35 5.24 12.27
N ASP A 327 -14.40 5.49 13.58
CA ASP A 327 -14.20 6.83 14.12
C ASP A 327 -12.77 7.35 13.87
N THR A 328 -11.77 6.49 13.98
CA THR A 328 -10.36 6.80 13.66
C THR A 328 -10.19 7.29 12.23
N LEU A 329 -10.92 6.69 11.30
CA LEU A 329 -10.80 6.96 9.86
C LEU A 329 -11.83 7.97 9.31
N LYS A 330 -12.67 8.54 10.14
CA LYS A 330 -13.82 9.39 9.73
C LYS A 330 -13.46 10.63 8.89
N GLU A 331 -12.28 11.23 9.15
CA GLU A 331 -11.81 12.39 8.39
C GLU A 331 -11.36 12.00 6.99
N MET A 332 -10.87 10.76 6.82
CA MET A 332 -10.37 10.22 5.56
C MET A 332 -11.45 9.54 4.73
N TYR A 333 -12.40 8.87 5.41
CA TYR A 333 -13.45 8.04 4.81
C TYR A 333 -14.78 8.24 5.55
N PRO A 334 -15.43 9.41 5.39
CA PRO A 334 -16.70 9.70 6.08
C PRO A 334 -17.82 8.71 5.71
N GLU A 335 -17.75 8.06 4.55
CA GLU A 335 -18.68 7.04 4.09
C GLU A 335 -18.70 5.77 4.95
N LEU A 336 -17.63 5.47 5.69
CA LEU A 336 -17.62 4.34 6.62
C LEU A 336 -18.68 4.48 7.72
N HIS A 337 -18.94 5.69 8.18
CA HIS A 337 -20.01 5.96 9.15
C HIS A 337 -21.39 5.62 8.58
N GLN A 338 -21.65 5.97 7.33
CA GLN A 338 -22.93 5.71 6.68
C GLN A 338 -23.21 4.21 6.54
N ASN A 339 -22.14 3.41 6.33
CA ASN A 339 -22.21 1.97 6.13
C ASN A 339 -21.81 1.15 7.37
N SER A 340 -21.66 1.79 8.54
CA SER A 340 -21.18 1.14 9.78
C SER A 340 -21.95 -0.12 10.16
N ASN A 341 -23.27 -0.08 10.08
CA ASN A 341 -24.12 -1.23 10.39
C ASN A 341 -23.88 -2.42 9.44
N LYS A 342 -23.72 -2.16 8.13
CA LYS A 342 -23.41 -3.19 7.14
C LYS A 342 -22.04 -3.80 7.40
N ILE A 343 -21.02 -2.96 7.60
CA ILE A 343 -19.65 -3.40 7.87
C ILE A 343 -19.62 -4.29 9.12
N LYS A 344 -20.25 -3.83 10.20
CA LYS A 344 -20.33 -4.54 11.47
C LYS A 344 -21.05 -5.88 11.31
N SER A 345 -22.22 -5.90 10.67
CA SER A 345 -22.99 -7.13 10.42
C SER A 345 -22.16 -8.17 9.66
N VAL A 346 -21.52 -7.81 8.56
CA VAL A 346 -20.73 -8.74 7.74
C VAL A 346 -19.55 -9.33 8.52
N ILE A 347 -18.82 -8.51 9.26
CA ILE A 347 -17.65 -8.98 10.03
C ILE A 347 -18.08 -9.90 11.16
N ILE A 348 -19.12 -9.52 11.91
CA ILE A 348 -19.63 -10.31 13.05
C ILE A 348 -20.22 -11.64 12.58
N GLU A 349 -21.00 -11.65 11.50
CA GLU A 349 -21.53 -12.89 10.95
C GLU A 349 -20.43 -13.88 10.51
N GLU A 350 -19.36 -13.41 9.87
CA GLU A 350 -18.26 -14.30 9.49
C GLU A 350 -17.47 -14.76 10.71
N LYS A 351 -17.29 -13.90 11.74
CA LYS A 351 -16.72 -14.27 13.04
C LYS A 351 -17.53 -15.40 13.67
N ASP A 352 -18.87 -15.27 13.76
CA ASP A 352 -19.75 -16.28 14.37
C ASP A 352 -19.70 -17.63 13.63
N LYS A 353 -19.66 -17.58 12.29
CA LYS A 353 -19.48 -18.78 11.46
C LYS A 353 -18.15 -19.47 11.74
N PHE A 354 -17.09 -18.69 11.92
CA PHE A 354 -15.77 -19.21 12.18
C PHE A 354 -15.62 -19.78 13.60
N GLU A 355 -16.20 -19.14 14.61
CA GLU A 355 -16.24 -19.67 15.99
C GLU A 355 -16.90 -21.05 16.03
N LYS A 356 -18.07 -21.21 15.42
CA LYS A 356 -18.74 -22.52 15.32
C LYS A 356 -17.86 -23.60 14.65
N THR A 357 -17.07 -23.19 13.65
CA THR A 357 -16.14 -24.09 12.95
C THR A 357 -14.99 -24.52 13.89
N LEU A 358 -14.43 -23.57 14.62
CA LEU A 358 -13.35 -23.84 15.58
C LEU A 358 -13.83 -24.77 16.72
N GLU A 359 -14.97 -24.46 17.33
CA GLU A 359 -15.56 -25.29 18.39
C GLU A 359 -15.82 -26.74 17.94
N ARG A 360 -16.30 -26.90 16.70
CA ARG A 360 -16.48 -28.22 16.11
C ARG A 360 -15.14 -28.93 15.93
N GLY A 361 -14.12 -28.24 15.42
CA GLY A 361 -12.78 -28.78 15.22
C GLY A 361 -12.12 -29.18 16.54
N GLU A 362 -12.22 -28.33 17.59
CA GLU A 362 -11.71 -28.61 18.92
C GLU A 362 -12.39 -29.84 19.56
N ARG A 363 -13.71 -29.97 19.41
CA ARG A 363 -14.45 -31.15 19.89
C ARG A 363 -13.98 -32.44 19.22
N GLU A 364 -13.83 -32.45 17.90
CA GLU A 364 -13.35 -33.65 17.18
C GLU A 364 -11.90 -33.97 17.52
N PHE A 365 -11.02 -32.97 17.61
CA PHE A 365 -9.64 -33.14 18.04
C PHE A 365 -9.54 -33.77 19.43
N ASN A 366 -10.31 -33.25 20.40
CA ASN A 366 -10.33 -33.80 21.78
C ASN A 366 -10.84 -35.23 21.83
N LYS A 367 -11.83 -35.62 21.00
CA LYS A 367 -12.27 -36.99 20.86
C LYS A 367 -11.12 -37.92 20.41
N ILE A 368 -10.36 -37.49 19.38
CA ILE A 368 -9.23 -38.24 18.84
C ILE A 368 -8.13 -38.39 19.92
N VAL A 369 -7.75 -37.31 20.60
CA VAL A 369 -6.74 -37.31 21.66
C VAL A 369 -7.14 -38.24 22.80
N ASN A 370 -8.40 -38.18 23.27
CA ASN A 370 -8.90 -39.05 24.33
C ASN A 370 -8.91 -40.53 23.90
N ARG A 371 -9.26 -40.81 22.66
CA ARG A 371 -9.20 -42.15 22.09
C ARG A 371 -7.76 -42.69 22.11
N MET A 372 -6.79 -41.91 21.61
CA MET A 372 -5.37 -42.27 21.61
C MET A 372 -4.82 -42.50 23.00
N LYS A 373 -5.24 -41.72 24.03
CA LYS A 373 -4.84 -41.92 25.42
C LYS A 373 -5.42 -43.17 26.03
N ASN A 374 -6.56 -43.66 25.57
CA ASN A 374 -7.23 -44.85 26.09
C ASN A 374 -6.81 -46.13 25.35
N GLU A 375 -6.29 -46.05 24.16
CA GLU A 375 -5.85 -47.18 23.33
C GLU A 375 -4.33 -47.40 23.37
N GLY A 376 -3.56 -46.45 23.92
CA GLY A 376 -2.11 -46.53 24.15
C GLY A 376 -1.75 -46.72 25.61
#